data_e1ee3545f746dadf13e9d8139481022b
#
_entry.id   e1ee3545f746dadf13e9d8139481022b
#
_cell.length_a   1.000
_cell.length_b   1.000
_cell.length_c   1.000
_cell.angle_alpha   90.00
_cell.angle_beta   90.00
_cell.angle_gamma   90.00
#
_symmetry.space_group_name_H-M   'P 1'
#
loop_
_entity.id
_entity.type
_entity.pdbx_description
1 polymer ?
#
loop_
_entity_poly.entity_id
_entity_poly.type
_entity_poly.pdbx_seq_one_letter_code
_entity_poly.pdbx_strand_id
1 'polypeptide(L)'
;MAATKVLVVDDDLNIQRVLVFALKQEGYEVIVASDGASGVEMTAKAQPDLVLMDVAMPRLDGYAATTQIRAAEKGHRVPIILLTSEATVQQRVKGLRAGADDDIVKPFNPAELMARIKALLARGGAGLASGKGAGPLGRLGVFYPAKGGVGTTTIAINTAIALARVLHRRTALIDANLQFGDLRVFLDLGLDNSSIVDAISEPDLDADLLRRLMVQHDSGIELLLAPPNPAAADIVVEKQRNSPAALSNILKLARQSFDYTLVDMSKVIDDFNLQLFDEADVIFVVMTADLSCLKNVRLVLETMDSLGYQKDKVQLVLNRSNAYTGINVSNAEEALGRKVDYQVINEYRGAIGALNSGAPFMLSRPDAPLSKSVTAFAQEVDKSTLAASGAARSRAVSRG
;
A
#
# COMPACT_ATOMS: atom_id res chain seq x y z
N MET A 1 12.15 27.94 -16.62
CA MET A 1 12.14 27.13 -15.38
C MET A 1 13.58 26.89 -15.00
N ALA A 2 13.95 26.91 -13.71
CA ALA A 2 15.30 26.53 -13.28
C ALA A 2 15.55 25.05 -13.66
N ALA A 3 16.76 24.71 -14.05
CA ALA A 3 17.11 23.33 -14.36
C ALA A 3 17.10 22.49 -13.07
N THR A 4 16.51 21.29 -13.12
CA THR A 4 16.49 20.37 -11.98
C THR A 4 17.90 19.88 -11.69
N LYS A 5 18.36 20.01 -10.43
CA LYS A 5 19.71 19.70 -9.97
C LYS A 5 19.78 18.31 -9.37
N VAL A 6 20.66 17.47 -9.87
CA VAL A 6 20.92 16.12 -9.32
C VAL A 6 22.36 16.06 -8.81
N LEU A 7 22.53 15.69 -7.53
CA LEU A 7 23.84 15.44 -6.94
C LEU A 7 24.18 13.95 -7.08
N VAL A 8 25.33 13.65 -7.68
CA VAL A 8 25.88 12.29 -7.79
C VAL A 8 27.04 12.15 -6.82
N VAL A 9 26.96 11.20 -5.89
CA VAL A 9 27.98 10.88 -4.89
C VAL A 9 28.44 9.45 -5.10
N ASP A 10 29.65 9.27 -5.59
CA ASP A 10 30.25 7.96 -5.87
C ASP A 10 31.78 8.14 -5.89
N ASP A 11 32.57 7.20 -5.37
CA ASP A 11 34.03 7.29 -5.37
C ASP A 11 34.65 6.74 -6.68
N ASP A 12 33.87 6.00 -7.49
CA ASP A 12 34.31 5.52 -8.80
C ASP A 12 34.04 6.58 -9.90
N LEU A 13 35.14 7.15 -10.41
CA LEU A 13 35.09 8.15 -11.50
C LEU A 13 34.41 7.63 -12.78
N ASN A 14 34.44 6.31 -13.05
CA ASN A 14 33.79 5.76 -14.24
C ASN A 14 32.28 5.74 -14.07
N ILE A 15 31.81 5.34 -12.90
CA ILE A 15 30.37 5.37 -12.57
C ILE A 15 29.88 6.81 -12.59
N GLN A 16 30.61 7.74 -11.96
CA GLN A 16 30.27 9.17 -12.03
C GLN A 16 30.08 9.65 -13.47
N ARG A 17 31.06 9.35 -14.37
CA ARG A 17 31.00 9.77 -15.79
C ARG A 17 29.77 9.21 -16.51
N VAL A 18 29.45 7.95 -16.29
CA VAL A 18 28.26 7.30 -16.88
C VAL A 18 26.98 7.98 -16.39
N LEU A 19 26.86 8.20 -15.07
CA LEU A 19 25.70 8.87 -14.48
C LEU A 19 25.58 10.33 -14.97
N VAL A 20 26.66 11.08 -14.95
CA VAL A 20 26.66 12.47 -15.44
C VAL A 20 26.26 12.56 -16.91
N PHE A 21 26.73 11.64 -17.74
CA PHE A 21 26.36 11.60 -19.15
C PHE A 21 24.86 11.31 -19.31
N ALA A 22 24.34 10.27 -18.65
CA ALA A 22 22.94 9.87 -18.75
C ALA A 22 22.00 10.97 -18.23
N LEU A 23 22.31 11.59 -17.10
CA LEU A 23 21.52 12.67 -16.51
C LEU A 23 21.49 13.94 -17.38
N LYS A 24 22.65 14.32 -17.96
CA LYS A 24 22.74 15.48 -18.85
C LYS A 24 21.97 15.30 -20.16
N GLN A 25 21.89 14.07 -20.68
CA GLN A 25 21.06 13.76 -21.85
C GLN A 25 19.57 14.01 -21.59
N GLU A 26 19.13 13.82 -20.34
CA GLU A 26 17.74 14.07 -19.91
C GLU A 26 17.50 15.53 -19.47
N GLY A 27 18.51 16.40 -19.57
CA GLY A 27 18.38 17.83 -19.29
C GLY A 27 18.58 18.23 -17.84
N TYR A 28 19.13 17.35 -16.98
CA TYR A 28 19.43 17.66 -15.58
C TYR A 28 20.73 18.45 -15.43
N GLU A 29 20.78 19.39 -14.48
CA GLU A 29 22.03 19.97 -13.97
C GLU A 29 22.67 18.99 -12.98
N VAL A 30 23.91 18.59 -13.23
CA VAL A 30 24.58 17.55 -12.42
C VAL A 30 25.72 18.12 -11.61
N ILE A 31 25.68 17.89 -10.32
CA ILE A 31 26.73 18.17 -9.35
C ILE A 31 27.37 16.84 -8.94
N VAL A 32 28.67 16.81 -8.68
CA VAL A 32 29.38 15.57 -8.34
C VAL A 32 30.15 15.74 -7.04
N ALA A 33 30.12 14.69 -6.21
CA ALA A 33 30.94 14.53 -5.02
C ALA A 33 31.63 13.15 -5.06
N SER A 34 32.83 13.05 -4.53
CA SER A 34 33.69 11.86 -4.64
C SER A 34 33.74 11.00 -3.35
N ASP A 35 32.99 11.36 -2.32
CA ASP A 35 32.87 10.60 -1.06
C ASP A 35 31.63 11.06 -0.26
N GLY A 36 31.26 10.26 0.75
CA GLY A 36 30.07 10.55 1.56
C GLY A 36 30.14 11.89 2.30
N ALA A 37 31.31 12.30 2.79
CA ALA A 37 31.44 13.56 3.51
C ALA A 37 31.27 14.78 2.61
N SER A 38 31.88 14.76 1.42
CA SER A 38 31.65 15.79 0.40
C SER A 38 30.18 15.77 -0.13
N GLY A 39 29.55 14.60 -0.19
CA GLY A 39 28.14 14.45 -0.51
C GLY A 39 27.22 15.18 0.48
N VAL A 40 27.45 15.00 1.79
CA VAL A 40 26.71 15.71 2.85
C VAL A 40 26.91 17.23 2.73
N GLU A 41 28.16 17.69 2.58
CA GLU A 41 28.49 19.11 2.44
C GLU A 41 27.83 19.74 1.20
N MET A 42 27.91 19.05 0.05
CA MET A 42 27.35 19.53 -1.22
C MET A 42 25.82 19.54 -1.19
N THR A 43 25.18 18.59 -0.52
CA THR A 43 23.72 18.61 -0.32
C THR A 43 23.29 19.88 0.41
N ALA A 44 24.00 20.25 1.47
CA ALA A 44 23.67 21.45 2.24
C ALA A 44 23.94 22.76 1.45
N LYS A 45 25.03 22.83 0.67
CA LYS A 45 25.43 24.02 -0.08
C LYS A 45 24.65 24.24 -1.37
N ALA A 46 24.50 23.18 -2.18
CA ALA A 46 23.93 23.27 -3.51
C ALA A 46 22.43 23.09 -3.53
N GLN A 47 21.83 22.55 -2.47
CA GLN A 47 20.39 22.24 -2.34
C GLN A 47 19.85 21.53 -3.58
N PRO A 48 20.37 20.32 -3.91
CA PRO A 48 19.92 19.58 -5.08
C PRO A 48 18.44 19.15 -4.93
N ASP A 49 17.80 18.91 -6.05
CA ASP A 49 16.43 18.39 -6.10
C ASP A 49 16.39 16.87 -5.88
N LEU A 50 17.53 16.16 -6.07
CA LEU A 50 17.69 14.73 -5.85
C LEU A 50 19.17 14.38 -5.63
N VAL A 51 19.43 13.36 -4.79
CA VAL A 51 20.77 12.81 -4.55
C VAL A 51 20.84 11.36 -4.99
N LEU A 52 21.80 11.00 -5.82
CA LEU A 52 22.23 9.62 -6.08
C LEU A 52 23.47 9.36 -5.21
N MET A 53 23.40 8.39 -4.30
CA MET A 53 24.41 8.14 -3.29
C MET A 53 24.92 6.70 -3.37
N ASP A 54 26.19 6.51 -3.71
CA ASP A 54 26.79 5.18 -3.60
C ASP A 54 26.85 4.72 -2.14
N VAL A 55 26.61 3.43 -1.92
CA VAL A 55 26.66 2.81 -0.58
C VAL A 55 28.11 2.51 -0.18
N ALA A 56 28.90 1.97 -1.10
CA ALA A 56 30.22 1.40 -0.81
C ALA A 56 31.36 2.41 -0.96
N MET A 57 31.36 3.48 -0.19
CA MET A 57 32.41 4.50 -0.21
C MET A 57 33.35 4.43 1.00
N PRO A 58 34.64 4.80 0.84
CA PRO A 58 35.58 4.83 1.94
C PRO A 58 35.27 5.96 2.95
N ARG A 59 35.63 5.76 4.21
CA ARG A 59 35.49 6.71 5.34
C ARG A 59 34.08 6.91 5.82
N LEU A 60 33.17 7.41 4.99
CA LEU A 60 31.74 7.62 5.29
C LEU A 60 30.92 6.90 4.22
N ASP A 61 30.30 5.78 4.59
CA ASP A 61 29.46 5.01 3.68
C ASP A 61 28.16 5.75 3.34
N GLY A 62 27.47 5.33 2.28
CA GLY A 62 26.27 6.00 1.81
C GLY A 62 25.11 5.96 2.83
N TYR A 63 25.05 4.95 3.69
CA TYR A 63 24.04 4.88 4.75
C TYR A 63 24.29 5.95 5.83
N ALA A 64 25.54 6.06 6.30
CA ALA A 64 25.91 7.06 7.28
C ALA A 64 25.79 8.48 6.71
N ALA A 65 26.19 8.70 5.45
CA ALA A 65 26.01 9.97 4.75
C ALA A 65 24.52 10.35 4.65
N THR A 66 23.67 9.42 4.26
CA THR A 66 22.21 9.61 4.20
C THR A 66 21.65 10.00 5.57
N THR A 67 22.03 9.30 6.63
CA THR A 67 21.60 9.62 8.00
C THR A 67 22.03 11.04 8.41
N GLN A 68 23.24 11.48 8.07
CA GLN A 68 23.71 12.84 8.35
C GLN A 68 22.93 13.90 7.55
N ILE A 69 22.63 13.64 6.27
CA ILE A 69 21.80 14.54 5.45
C ILE A 69 20.42 14.69 6.11
N ARG A 70 19.79 13.61 6.51
CA ARG A 70 18.47 13.61 7.17
C ARG A 70 18.47 14.36 8.50
N ALA A 71 19.51 14.20 9.30
CA ALA A 71 19.66 14.92 10.56
C ALA A 71 19.86 16.44 10.39
N ALA A 72 20.42 16.86 9.25
CA ALA A 72 20.67 18.27 8.94
C ALA A 72 19.48 18.97 8.25
N GLU A 73 18.49 18.24 7.75
CA GLU A 73 17.33 18.80 7.03
C GLU A 73 16.43 19.66 7.94
N LYS A 74 16.22 20.91 7.52
CA LYS A 74 15.34 21.88 8.21
C LYS A 74 14.18 22.26 7.30
N GLY A 75 13.24 21.31 7.09
CA GLY A 75 11.97 21.62 6.43
C GLY A 75 11.81 21.20 4.98
N HIS A 76 12.88 21.14 4.15
CA HIS A 76 12.82 20.56 2.80
C HIS A 76 13.61 19.27 2.78
N ARG A 77 12.92 18.16 2.45
CA ARG A 77 13.51 16.82 2.37
C ARG A 77 13.92 16.52 0.93
N VAL A 78 15.24 16.41 0.70
CA VAL A 78 15.77 16.04 -0.61
C VAL A 78 15.59 14.52 -0.84
N PRO A 79 15.01 14.06 -1.97
CA PRO A 79 14.98 12.64 -2.31
C PRO A 79 16.40 12.06 -2.45
N ILE A 80 16.64 10.85 -1.88
CA ILE A 80 17.92 10.14 -1.95
C ILE A 80 17.70 8.74 -2.50
N ILE A 81 18.38 8.40 -3.60
CA ILE A 81 18.45 7.04 -4.13
C ILE A 81 19.82 6.47 -3.77
N LEU A 82 19.84 5.33 -3.08
CA LEU A 82 21.09 4.60 -2.81
C LEU A 82 21.44 3.72 -4.02
N LEU A 83 22.71 3.71 -4.39
CA LEU A 83 23.28 2.81 -5.39
C LEU A 83 24.05 1.72 -4.65
N THR A 84 23.60 0.47 -4.71
CA THR A 84 24.15 -0.66 -3.94
C THR A 84 24.65 -1.78 -4.84
N SER A 85 25.67 -2.50 -4.42
CA SER A 85 26.12 -3.74 -5.09
C SER A 85 25.37 -4.99 -4.62
N GLU A 86 24.53 -4.90 -3.59
CA GLU A 86 23.84 -6.03 -2.99
C GLU A 86 22.33 -5.87 -3.05
N ALA A 87 21.65 -6.92 -3.55
CA ALA A 87 20.19 -6.99 -3.74
C ALA A 87 19.45 -7.63 -2.55
N THR A 88 20.04 -7.67 -1.34
CA THR A 88 19.40 -8.35 -0.21
C THR A 88 18.34 -7.46 0.46
N VAL A 89 17.24 -8.07 0.93
CA VAL A 89 16.21 -7.37 1.69
C VAL A 89 16.80 -6.64 2.91
N GLN A 90 17.80 -7.25 3.58
CA GLN A 90 18.46 -6.64 4.73
C GLN A 90 19.17 -5.32 4.39
N GLN A 91 19.86 -5.27 3.23
CA GLN A 91 20.51 -4.04 2.76
C GLN A 91 19.49 -2.97 2.37
N ARG A 92 18.40 -3.37 1.75
CA ARG A 92 17.29 -2.47 1.42
C ARG A 92 16.68 -1.85 2.67
N VAL A 93 16.36 -2.67 3.68
CA VAL A 93 15.86 -2.19 4.98
C VAL A 93 16.87 -1.25 5.66
N LYS A 94 18.18 -1.56 5.59
CA LYS A 94 19.23 -0.69 6.12
C LYS A 94 19.24 0.68 5.42
N GLY A 95 19.07 0.71 4.09
CA GLY A 95 18.96 1.95 3.32
C GLY A 95 17.75 2.78 3.71
N LEU A 96 16.60 2.14 3.84
CA LEU A 96 15.36 2.78 4.27
C LEU A 96 15.47 3.34 5.70
N ARG A 97 16.11 2.60 6.63
CA ARG A 97 16.40 3.08 8.00
C ARG A 97 17.33 4.30 8.01
N ALA A 98 18.33 4.32 7.13
CA ALA A 98 19.18 5.50 6.97
C ALA A 98 18.41 6.73 6.45
N GLY A 99 17.21 6.54 5.92
CA GLY A 99 16.33 7.58 5.42
C GLY A 99 16.37 7.76 3.90
N ALA A 100 16.91 6.81 3.14
CA ALA A 100 16.83 6.80 1.69
C ALA A 100 15.36 6.65 1.22
N ASP A 101 15.05 7.20 0.06
CA ASP A 101 13.70 7.15 -0.53
C ASP A 101 13.57 6.02 -1.55
N ASP A 102 14.69 5.54 -2.11
CA ASP A 102 14.76 4.36 -2.99
C ASP A 102 16.16 3.77 -3.01
N ASP A 103 16.32 2.57 -3.57
CA ASP A 103 17.61 1.93 -3.81
C ASP A 103 17.64 1.28 -5.20
N ILE A 104 18.83 1.26 -5.81
CA ILE A 104 19.08 0.64 -7.12
C ILE A 104 20.32 -0.22 -7.03
N VAL A 105 20.20 -1.47 -7.50
CA VAL A 105 21.29 -2.44 -7.49
C VAL A 105 22.20 -2.24 -8.70
N LYS A 106 23.52 -2.18 -8.48
CA LYS A 106 24.55 -2.15 -9.52
C LYS A 106 24.85 -3.59 -10.01
N PRO A 107 24.98 -3.83 -11.34
CA PRO A 107 24.82 -2.88 -12.44
C PRO A 107 23.35 -2.59 -12.76
N PHE A 108 23.00 -1.33 -12.97
CA PHE A 108 21.64 -0.90 -13.23
C PHE A 108 21.41 -0.54 -14.71
N ASN A 109 20.17 -0.66 -15.15
CA ASN A 109 19.73 -0.19 -16.45
C ASN A 109 19.52 1.34 -16.39
N PRO A 110 20.13 2.15 -17.29
CA PRO A 110 19.93 3.59 -17.32
C PRO A 110 18.45 4.01 -17.44
N ALA A 111 17.62 3.26 -18.18
CA ALA A 111 16.21 3.56 -18.33
C ALA A 111 15.44 3.36 -16.99
N GLU A 112 15.79 2.34 -16.22
CA GLU A 112 15.23 2.12 -14.88
C GLU A 112 15.60 3.26 -13.93
N LEU A 113 16.89 3.63 -13.89
CA LEU A 113 17.36 4.75 -13.08
C LEU A 113 16.60 6.04 -13.41
N MET A 114 16.44 6.37 -14.71
CA MET A 114 15.71 7.56 -15.13
C MET A 114 14.25 7.53 -14.77
N ALA A 115 13.59 6.38 -14.85
CA ALA A 115 12.20 6.22 -14.43
C ALA A 115 12.02 6.49 -12.93
N ARG A 116 12.90 5.97 -12.08
CA ARG A 116 12.88 6.17 -10.62
C ARG A 116 13.18 7.62 -10.23
N ILE A 117 14.17 8.25 -10.88
CA ILE A 117 14.47 9.68 -10.68
C ILE A 117 13.25 10.54 -11.01
N LYS A 118 12.62 10.32 -12.19
CA LYS A 118 11.42 11.07 -12.60
C LYS A 118 10.26 10.88 -11.62
N ALA A 119 10.06 9.66 -11.12
CA ALA A 119 9.02 9.36 -10.13
C ALA A 119 9.25 10.10 -8.80
N LEU A 120 10.48 10.14 -8.28
CA LEU A 120 10.81 10.83 -7.04
C LEU A 120 10.73 12.36 -7.18
N LEU A 121 11.21 12.91 -8.30
CA LEU A 121 11.11 14.36 -8.56
C LEU A 121 9.67 14.83 -8.73
N ALA A 122 8.81 14.03 -9.35
CA ALA A 122 7.38 14.31 -9.46
C ALA A 122 6.69 14.36 -8.08
N ARG A 123 7.15 13.56 -7.11
CA ARG A 123 6.67 13.57 -5.71
C ARG A 123 7.14 14.81 -4.94
N GLY A 124 8.36 15.27 -5.16
CA GLY A 124 8.91 16.48 -4.54
C GLY A 124 8.17 17.76 -4.92
N GLY A 125 7.53 17.80 -6.10
CA GLY A 125 6.68 18.90 -6.57
C GLY A 125 5.25 18.88 -6.03
N ALA A 126 4.73 17.72 -5.64
CA ALA A 126 3.46 17.60 -4.91
C ALA A 126 3.82 17.55 -3.41
N GLY A 127 3.90 18.72 -2.77
CA GLY A 127 4.37 18.89 -1.40
C GLY A 127 3.98 17.72 -0.51
N LEU A 128 4.99 16.99 -0.01
CA LEU A 128 4.87 16.13 1.16
C LEU A 128 4.49 17.03 2.33
N ALA A 129 3.21 17.28 2.49
CA ALA A 129 2.70 17.82 3.74
C ALA A 129 3.00 16.77 4.80
N SER A 130 4.17 16.91 5.43
CA SER A 130 4.44 16.32 6.73
C SER A 130 3.32 16.79 7.63
N GLY A 131 2.29 15.95 7.80
CA GLY A 131 1.13 16.24 8.61
C GLY A 131 1.53 16.36 10.07
N LYS A 132 2.02 17.52 10.48
CA LYS A 132 1.90 17.98 11.86
C LYS A 132 0.44 18.37 12.09
N GLY A 133 -0.32 17.45 12.62
CA GLY A 133 -1.66 17.66 13.07
C GLY A 133 -2.40 16.33 13.12
N ALA A 134 -2.84 15.93 14.29
CA ALA A 134 -3.74 14.80 14.48
C ALA A 134 -5.09 15.13 13.83
N GLY A 135 -5.16 15.01 12.50
CA GLY A 135 -6.42 14.91 11.79
C GLY A 135 -7.12 13.60 12.16
N PRO A 136 -8.41 13.45 11.85
CA PRO A 136 -9.09 12.18 12.07
C PRO A 136 -8.34 11.09 11.31
N LEU A 137 -8.18 9.92 11.97
CA LEU A 137 -7.59 8.73 11.34
C LEU A 137 -8.38 8.35 10.09
N GLY A 138 -7.69 7.90 9.06
CA GLY A 138 -8.29 7.32 7.87
C GLY A 138 -9.10 6.06 8.22
N ARG A 139 -10.01 5.68 7.34
CA ARG A 139 -10.90 4.54 7.54
C ARG A 139 -10.20 3.22 7.25
N LEU A 140 -10.39 2.24 8.12
CA LEU A 140 -9.90 0.88 7.97
C LEU A 140 -11.06 -0.04 7.57
N GLY A 141 -11.00 -0.58 6.34
CA GLY A 141 -11.95 -1.56 5.84
C GLY A 141 -11.28 -2.89 5.55
N VAL A 142 -11.83 -3.99 6.05
CA VAL A 142 -11.29 -5.32 5.77
C VAL A 142 -12.22 -6.10 4.86
N PHE A 143 -11.67 -6.79 3.86
CA PHE A 143 -12.39 -7.66 2.94
C PHE A 143 -12.18 -9.11 3.35
N TYR A 144 -13.24 -9.76 3.80
CA TYR A 144 -13.21 -11.13 4.28
C TYR A 144 -13.99 -12.07 3.34
N PRO A 145 -13.39 -13.15 2.83
CA PRO A 145 -14.07 -14.10 1.97
C PRO A 145 -14.93 -15.09 2.78
N ALA A 146 -16.22 -15.14 2.52
CA ALA A 146 -17.08 -16.18 3.09
C ALA A 146 -16.72 -17.59 2.57
N LYS A 147 -16.10 -17.67 1.39
CA LYS A 147 -15.67 -18.91 0.73
C LYS A 147 -14.49 -18.61 -0.21
N GLY A 148 -13.62 -19.60 -0.44
CA GLY A 148 -12.58 -19.48 -1.45
C GLY A 148 -13.15 -19.25 -2.85
N GLY A 149 -12.55 -18.35 -3.63
CA GLY A 149 -12.92 -18.08 -5.02
C GLY A 149 -14.14 -17.17 -5.20
N VAL A 150 -14.65 -16.53 -4.16
CA VAL A 150 -15.76 -15.55 -4.28
C VAL A 150 -15.31 -14.20 -4.89
N GLY A 151 -13.99 -13.98 -5.08
CA GLY A 151 -13.42 -12.81 -5.73
C GLY A 151 -13.08 -11.66 -4.78
N THR A 152 -12.78 -11.95 -3.52
CA THR A 152 -12.44 -10.95 -2.48
C THR A 152 -11.28 -10.08 -2.90
N THR A 153 -10.12 -10.67 -3.24
CA THR A 153 -8.94 -9.96 -3.73
C THR A 153 -9.24 -9.08 -4.94
N THR A 154 -10.02 -9.62 -5.91
CA THR A 154 -10.43 -8.86 -7.10
C THR A 154 -11.23 -7.61 -6.73
N ILE A 155 -12.18 -7.74 -5.79
CA ILE A 155 -13.00 -6.60 -5.32
C ILE A 155 -12.13 -5.63 -4.52
N ALA A 156 -11.31 -6.12 -3.60
CA ALA A 156 -10.44 -5.27 -2.76
C ALA A 156 -9.51 -4.40 -3.60
N ILE A 157 -8.77 -5.00 -4.56
CA ILE A 157 -7.87 -4.27 -5.48
C ILE A 157 -8.63 -3.21 -6.26
N ASN A 158 -9.71 -3.59 -6.95
CA ASN A 158 -10.40 -2.68 -7.84
C ASN A 158 -11.18 -1.60 -7.07
N THR A 159 -11.61 -1.87 -5.83
CA THR A 159 -12.16 -0.84 -4.93
C THR A 159 -11.09 0.14 -4.48
N ALA A 160 -9.90 -0.34 -4.12
CA ALA A 160 -8.77 0.53 -3.77
C ALA A 160 -8.41 1.46 -4.95
N ILE A 161 -8.34 0.92 -6.16
CA ILE A 161 -8.08 1.71 -7.39
C ILE A 161 -9.20 2.71 -7.66
N ALA A 162 -10.47 2.33 -7.46
CA ALA A 162 -11.60 3.25 -7.63
C ALA A 162 -11.53 4.43 -6.63
N LEU A 163 -11.23 4.14 -5.35
CA LEU A 163 -11.02 5.18 -4.34
C LEU A 163 -9.87 6.12 -4.72
N ALA A 164 -8.75 5.59 -5.17
CA ALA A 164 -7.58 6.38 -5.52
C ALA A 164 -7.78 7.21 -6.80
N ARG A 165 -8.20 6.57 -7.90
CA ARG A 165 -8.25 7.21 -9.23
C ARG A 165 -9.53 7.99 -9.51
N VAL A 166 -10.67 7.46 -9.06
CA VAL A 166 -11.97 8.06 -9.36
C VAL A 166 -12.40 9.04 -8.27
N LEU A 167 -12.14 8.69 -7.00
CA LEU A 167 -12.55 9.50 -5.86
C LEU A 167 -11.40 10.33 -5.27
N HIS A 168 -10.20 10.22 -5.83
CA HIS A 168 -9.00 10.99 -5.43
C HIS A 168 -8.69 10.89 -3.94
N ARG A 169 -8.85 9.68 -3.37
CA ARG A 169 -8.53 9.37 -1.97
C ARG A 169 -7.15 8.73 -1.88
N ARG A 170 -6.33 9.17 -0.93
CA ARG A 170 -5.09 8.47 -0.60
C ARG A 170 -5.45 7.10 -0.05
N THR A 171 -5.06 6.04 -0.74
CA THR A 171 -5.54 4.68 -0.47
C THR A 171 -4.37 3.72 -0.34
N ALA A 172 -4.33 3.02 0.80
CA ALA A 172 -3.47 1.88 1.05
C ALA A 172 -4.25 0.57 0.88
N LEU A 173 -3.59 -0.47 0.36
CA LEU A 173 -4.11 -1.83 0.35
C LEU A 173 -3.07 -2.78 0.96
N ILE A 174 -3.47 -3.51 1.99
CA ILE A 174 -2.63 -4.48 2.72
C ILE A 174 -3.06 -5.89 2.34
N ASP A 175 -2.11 -6.73 1.95
CA ASP A 175 -2.33 -8.16 1.73
C ASP A 175 -2.13 -8.92 3.04
N ALA A 176 -3.24 -9.30 3.67
CA ALA A 176 -3.28 -10.09 4.90
C ALA A 176 -3.52 -11.58 4.65
N ASN A 177 -3.50 -12.03 3.39
CA ASN A 177 -3.44 -13.45 3.06
C ASN A 177 -1.98 -13.92 3.11
N LEU A 178 -1.47 -14.11 4.33
CA LEU A 178 -0.04 -14.25 4.61
C LEU A 178 0.65 -15.40 3.85
N GLN A 179 -0.04 -16.51 3.63
CA GLN A 179 0.56 -17.70 3.02
C GLN A 179 0.48 -17.71 1.49
N PHE A 180 -0.61 -17.19 0.94
CA PHE A 180 -0.92 -17.25 -0.48
C PHE A 180 -1.52 -15.93 -0.97
N GLY A 181 -0.86 -14.80 -0.63
CA GLY A 181 -1.28 -13.48 -1.07
C GLY A 181 -1.07 -13.29 -2.56
N ASP A 182 -2.10 -12.82 -3.23
CA ASP A 182 -2.16 -12.73 -4.69
C ASP A 182 -2.00 -11.30 -5.23
N LEU A 183 -1.86 -10.26 -4.37
CA LEU A 183 -1.74 -8.87 -4.85
C LEU A 183 -0.56 -8.68 -5.81
N ARG A 184 0.55 -9.40 -5.58
CA ARG A 184 1.72 -9.36 -6.49
C ARG A 184 1.36 -9.79 -7.90
N VAL A 185 0.60 -10.88 -8.04
CA VAL A 185 0.20 -11.45 -9.33
C VAL A 185 -0.83 -10.57 -10.02
N PHE A 186 -1.83 -10.08 -9.28
CA PHE A 186 -2.89 -9.23 -9.80
C PHE A 186 -2.40 -7.87 -10.31
N LEU A 187 -1.24 -7.41 -9.82
CA LEU A 187 -0.67 -6.08 -10.10
C LEU A 187 0.67 -6.15 -10.84
N ASP A 188 1.05 -7.33 -11.34
CA ASP A 188 2.30 -7.58 -12.06
C ASP A 188 3.55 -7.06 -11.31
N LEU A 189 3.64 -7.33 -10.00
CA LEU A 189 4.73 -6.88 -9.14
C LEU A 189 5.79 -7.96 -8.96
N GLY A 190 7.06 -7.54 -8.97
CA GLY A 190 8.20 -8.44 -8.73
C GLY A 190 8.26 -9.02 -7.31
N LEU A 191 9.02 -10.10 -7.13
CA LEU A 191 9.21 -10.76 -5.84
C LEU A 191 10.11 -9.97 -4.88
N ASP A 192 10.92 -9.05 -5.39
CA ASP A 192 11.94 -8.31 -4.63
C ASP A 192 11.39 -7.13 -3.81
N ASN A 193 10.08 -6.93 -3.87
CA ASN A 193 9.42 -5.87 -3.13
C ASN A 193 9.30 -6.20 -1.63
N SER A 194 9.40 -5.19 -0.77
CA SER A 194 9.14 -5.30 0.67
C SER A 194 7.72 -5.81 0.95
N SER A 195 7.53 -6.38 2.13
CA SER A 195 6.30 -7.04 2.55
C SER A 195 5.93 -6.67 3.99
N ILE A 196 4.81 -7.18 4.47
CA ILE A 196 4.39 -7.05 5.86
C ILE A 196 5.42 -7.63 6.85
N VAL A 197 6.27 -8.60 6.41
CA VAL A 197 7.35 -9.16 7.24
C VAL A 197 8.33 -8.07 7.65
N ASP A 198 8.68 -7.20 6.72
CA ASP A 198 9.64 -6.11 6.94
C ASP A 198 9.05 -5.08 7.92
N ALA A 199 7.80 -4.72 7.72
CA ALA A 199 7.10 -3.76 8.58
C ALA A 199 6.89 -4.28 10.02
N ILE A 200 6.44 -5.53 10.18
CA ILE A 200 6.14 -6.10 11.52
C ILE A 200 7.41 -6.45 12.30
N SER A 201 8.53 -6.62 11.59
CA SER A 201 9.82 -6.90 12.21
C SER A 201 10.56 -5.65 12.65
N GLU A 202 10.07 -4.48 12.30
CA GLU A 202 10.72 -3.19 12.59
C GLU A 202 10.30 -2.66 13.96
N PRO A 203 11.23 -2.59 14.95
CA PRO A 203 10.92 -2.15 16.32
C PRO A 203 10.49 -0.68 16.40
N ASP A 204 11.13 0.17 15.59
CA ASP A 204 10.95 1.62 15.60
C ASP A 204 10.19 2.08 14.32
N LEU A 205 9.19 1.32 13.92
CA LEU A 205 8.37 1.62 12.76
C LEU A 205 7.61 2.93 12.96
N ASP A 206 7.88 3.91 12.11
CA ASP A 206 7.14 5.16 12.00
C ASP A 206 6.38 5.27 10.66
N ALA A 207 5.60 6.34 10.49
CA ALA A 207 4.78 6.54 9.30
C ALA A 207 5.62 6.71 8.02
N ASP A 208 6.77 7.36 8.12
CA ASP A 208 7.66 7.56 6.98
C ASP A 208 8.34 6.26 6.56
N LEU A 209 8.80 5.45 7.52
CA LEU A 209 9.38 4.15 7.24
C LEU A 209 8.33 3.17 6.69
N LEU A 210 7.13 3.15 7.28
CA LEU A 210 6.04 2.31 6.74
C LEU A 210 5.77 2.64 5.27
N ARG A 211 5.66 3.93 4.91
CA ARG A 211 5.43 4.34 3.52
C ARG A 211 6.57 3.95 2.59
N ARG A 212 7.81 3.96 3.05
CA ARG A 212 8.97 3.48 2.26
C ARG A 212 8.95 1.95 2.06
N LEU A 213 8.41 1.19 3.03
CA LEU A 213 8.23 -0.25 2.92
C LEU A 213 7.03 -0.62 2.01
N MET A 214 6.12 0.33 1.77
CA MET A 214 4.99 0.09 0.88
C MET A 214 5.39 0.28 -0.59
N VAL A 215 4.82 -0.57 -1.45
CA VAL A 215 5.03 -0.51 -2.90
C VAL A 215 4.03 0.47 -3.51
N GLN A 216 4.54 1.46 -4.22
CA GLN A 216 3.68 2.35 -4.99
C GLN A 216 3.37 1.74 -6.35
N HIS A 217 2.10 1.72 -6.71
CA HIS A 217 1.63 1.22 -7.99
C HIS A 217 1.10 2.35 -8.87
N ASP A 218 1.24 2.23 -10.19
CA ASP A 218 0.80 3.22 -11.19
C ASP A 218 -0.70 3.55 -11.14
N SER A 219 -1.48 2.69 -10.48
CA SER A 219 -2.88 2.97 -10.18
C SER A 219 -3.10 4.06 -9.14
N GLY A 220 -2.07 4.53 -8.46
CA GLY A 220 -2.15 5.53 -7.38
C GLY A 220 -2.43 4.95 -5.99
N ILE A 221 -2.47 3.61 -5.84
CA ILE A 221 -2.56 2.95 -4.53
C ILE A 221 -1.16 2.64 -3.99
N GLU A 222 -1.01 2.60 -2.67
CA GLU A 222 0.19 2.13 -1.99
C GLU A 222 -0.09 0.76 -1.33
N LEU A 223 0.83 -0.19 -1.47
CA LEU A 223 0.62 -1.60 -1.16
C LEU A 223 1.56 -2.08 -0.07
N LEU A 224 1.03 -2.71 0.98
CA LEU A 224 1.82 -3.55 1.88
C LEU A 224 1.55 -5.01 1.52
N LEU A 225 2.54 -5.65 0.90
CA LEU A 225 2.40 -6.96 0.28
C LEU A 225 2.48 -8.09 1.31
N ALA A 226 1.85 -9.23 1.01
CA ALA A 226 2.01 -10.47 1.77
C ALA A 226 3.48 -10.95 1.76
N PRO A 227 3.87 -11.81 2.69
CA PRO A 227 5.16 -12.48 2.69
C PRO A 227 5.46 -13.14 1.33
N PRO A 228 6.74 -13.20 0.88
CA PRO A 228 7.09 -13.76 -0.41
C PRO A 228 6.89 -15.28 -0.50
N ASN A 229 6.77 -15.94 0.63
CA ASN A 229 6.55 -17.41 0.72
C ASN A 229 5.93 -17.79 2.07
N PRO A 230 5.35 -19.01 2.20
CA PRO A 230 4.70 -19.45 3.44
C PRO A 230 5.62 -19.52 4.66
N ALA A 231 6.91 -19.81 4.49
CA ALA A 231 7.85 -19.84 5.62
C ALA A 231 8.06 -18.43 6.23
N ALA A 232 8.04 -17.40 5.39
CA ALA A 232 8.10 -16.02 5.87
C ALA A 232 6.78 -15.56 6.55
N ALA A 233 5.66 -16.21 6.24
CA ALA A 233 4.39 -15.96 6.94
C ALA A 233 4.45 -16.33 8.43
N ASP A 234 5.19 -17.38 8.79
CA ASP A 234 5.37 -17.81 10.18
C ASP A 234 6.03 -16.72 11.02
N ILE A 235 6.93 -15.92 10.43
CA ILE A 235 7.56 -14.77 11.09
C ILE A 235 6.50 -13.73 11.49
N VAL A 236 5.55 -13.45 10.62
CA VAL A 236 4.47 -12.48 10.89
C VAL A 236 3.58 -12.98 12.03
N VAL A 237 3.19 -14.26 11.98
CA VAL A 237 2.34 -14.89 13.00
C VAL A 237 3.06 -14.93 14.35
N GLU A 238 4.34 -15.30 14.37
CA GLU A 238 5.15 -15.31 15.60
C GLU A 238 5.32 -13.90 16.19
N LYS A 239 5.65 -12.91 15.35
CA LYS A 239 5.78 -11.52 15.77
C LYS A 239 4.48 -10.96 16.32
N GLN A 240 3.35 -11.20 15.65
CA GLN A 240 2.04 -10.77 16.11
C GLN A 240 1.68 -11.43 17.45
N ARG A 241 1.95 -12.73 17.62
CA ARG A 241 1.69 -13.45 18.89
C ARG A 241 2.53 -12.91 20.05
N ASN A 242 3.81 -12.61 19.80
CA ASN A 242 4.73 -12.10 20.82
C ASN A 242 4.55 -10.61 21.09
N SER A 243 4.05 -9.85 20.14
CA SER A 243 3.81 -8.41 20.22
C SER A 243 2.59 -8.00 19.39
N PRO A 244 1.37 -8.21 19.87
CA PRO A 244 0.14 -7.82 19.15
C PRO A 244 0.10 -6.33 18.79
N ALA A 245 0.77 -5.49 19.58
CA ALA A 245 0.91 -4.06 19.33
C ALA A 245 1.63 -3.74 18.01
N ALA A 246 2.44 -4.65 17.45
CA ALA A 246 3.15 -4.43 16.20
C ALA A 246 2.18 -4.30 15.00
N LEU A 247 1.19 -5.19 14.90
CA LEU A 247 0.15 -5.09 13.87
C LEU A 247 -0.72 -3.84 14.07
N SER A 248 -1.16 -3.58 15.31
CA SER A 248 -1.92 -2.34 15.64
C SER A 248 -1.15 -1.08 15.25
N ASN A 249 0.18 -1.07 15.45
CA ASN A 249 1.01 0.07 15.06
C ASN A 249 1.04 0.25 13.53
N ILE A 250 1.22 -0.83 12.75
CA ILE A 250 1.17 -0.78 11.29
C ILE A 250 -0.17 -0.19 10.82
N LEU A 251 -1.30 -0.71 11.33
CA LEU A 251 -2.62 -0.23 10.95
C LEU A 251 -2.85 1.24 11.34
N LYS A 252 -2.41 1.63 12.54
CA LYS A 252 -2.49 3.01 13.02
C LYS A 252 -1.67 3.97 12.13
N LEU A 253 -0.44 3.62 11.80
CA LEU A 253 0.44 4.43 10.94
C LEU A 253 -0.12 4.54 9.52
N ALA A 254 -0.67 3.45 8.97
CA ALA A 254 -1.36 3.47 7.69
C ALA A 254 -2.57 4.42 7.74
N ARG A 255 -3.43 4.33 8.77
CA ARG A 255 -4.59 5.24 8.94
C ARG A 255 -4.20 6.70 9.15
N GLN A 256 -3.01 6.99 9.66
CA GLN A 256 -2.49 8.37 9.76
C GLN A 256 -2.04 8.91 8.40
N SER A 257 -1.58 8.04 7.51
CA SER A 257 -1.00 8.40 6.21
C SER A 257 -2.03 8.41 5.07
N PHE A 258 -3.09 7.61 5.16
CA PHE A 258 -4.07 7.40 4.10
C PHE A 258 -5.49 7.74 4.56
N ASP A 259 -6.34 8.15 3.60
CA ASP A 259 -7.75 8.37 3.84
C ASP A 259 -8.51 7.04 3.98
N TYR A 260 -8.02 6.01 3.25
CA TYR A 260 -8.49 4.63 3.32
C TYR A 260 -7.32 3.66 3.44
N THR A 261 -7.40 2.77 4.41
CA THR A 261 -6.59 1.56 4.51
C THR A 261 -7.51 0.38 4.30
N LEU A 262 -7.34 -0.34 3.21
CA LEU A 262 -8.08 -1.55 2.89
C LEU A 262 -7.20 -2.77 3.17
N VAL A 263 -7.79 -3.87 3.62
CA VAL A 263 -7.08 -5.12 3.91
C VAL A 263 -7.75 -6.28 3.20
N ASP A 264 -7.00 -7.00 2.37
CA ASP A 264 -7.46 -8.25 1.75
C ASP A 264 -7.10 -9.43 2.66
N MET A 265 -8.11 -10.13 3.16
CA MET A 265 -7.95 -11.17 4.20
C MET A 265 -8.06 -12.58 3.62
N SER A 266 -7.40 -13.52 4.28
CA SER A 266 -7.65 -14.95 4.09
C SER A 266 -8.98 -15.38 4.75
N LYS A 267 -9.48 -16.58 4.40
CA LYS A 267 -10.73 -17.14 4.94
C LYS A 267 -10.61 -17.74 6.34
N VAL A 268 -9.42 -17.74 6.92
CA VAL A 268 -9.17 -18.32 8.25
C VAL A 268 -9.62 -17.34 9.32
N ILE A 269 -10.19 -17.84 10.42
CA ILE A 269 -10.43 -17.06 11.64
C ILE A 269 -9.40 -17.52 12.67
N ASP A 270 -8.32 -16.77 12.77
CA ASP A 270 -7.23 -16.95 13.71
C ASP A 270 -6.95 -15.63 14.45
N ASP A 271 -6.02 -15.66 15.41
CA ASP A 271 -5.70 -14.48 16.24
C ASP A 271 -5.27 -13.26 15.42
N PHE A 272 -4.57 -13.48 14.28
CA PHE A 272 -4.15 -12.41 13.39
C PHE A 272 -5.36 -11.74 12.70
N ASN A 273 -6.26 -12.55 12.16
CA ASN A 273 -7.47 -12.06 11.48
C ASN A 273 -8.50 -11.50 12.49
N LEU A 274 -8.60 -12.05 13.69
CA LEU A 274 -9.44 -11.48 14.76
C LEU A 274 -8.97 -10.07 15.13
N GLN A 275 -7.67 -9.84 15.24
CA GLN A 275 -7.13 -8.51 15.50
C GLN A 275 -7.46 -7.52 14.35
N LEU A 276 -7.42 -7.95 13.09
CA LEU A 276 -7.84 -7.12 11.96
C LEU A 276 -9.34 -6.78 12.04
N PHE A 277 -10.19 -7.73 12.44
CA PHE A 277 -11.61 -7.45 12.65
C PHE A 277 -11.84 -6.45 13.80
N ASP A 278 -11.11 -6.57 14.91
CA ASP A 278 -11.23 -5.66 16.05
C ASP A 278 -10.87 -4.22 15.67
N GLU A 279 -9.78 -4.04 14.94
CA GLU A 279 -9.26 -2.73 14.51
C GLU A 279 -10.08 -2.08 13.38
N ALA A 280 -10.81 -2.88 12.59
CA ALA A 280 -11.56 -2.41 11.43
C ALA A 280 -12.74 -1.50 11.82
N ASP A 281 -12.96 -0.46 11.03
CA ASP A 281 -14.20 0.34 11.08
C ASP A 281 -15.35 -0.36 10.36
N VAL A 282 -15.04 -1.20 9.35
CA VAL A 282 -16.01 -1.97 8.57
C VAL A 282 -15.42 -3.28 8.09
N ILE A 283 -16.22 -4.35 8.14
CA ILE A 283 -15.90 -5.69 7.67
C ILE A 283 -16.80 -6.01 6.46
N PHE A 284 -16.22 -6.06 5.27
CA PHE A 284 -16.90 -6.45 4.05
C PHE A 284 -16.82 -7.97 3.87
N VAL A 285 -17.90 -8.67 4.14
CA VAL A 285 -18.02 -10.12 3.91
C VAL A 285 -18.39 -10.35 2.46
N VAL A 286 -17.42 -10.79 1.65
CA VAL A 286 -17.61 -11.03 0.22
C VAL A 286 -18.19 -12.42 0.00
N MET A 287 -19.29 -12.49 -0.77
CA MET A 287 -20.05 -13.71 -1.01
C MET A 287 -20.54 -13.83 -2.44
N THR A 288 -20.97 -15.02 -2.82
CA THR A 288 -21.71 -15.33 -4.05
C THR A 288 -23.05 -16.03 -3.72
N ALA A 289 -24.03 -15.94 -4.62
CA ALA A 289 -25.35 -16.53 -4.41
C ALA A 289 -25.36 -18.03 -4.74
N ASP A 290 -24.62 -18.84 -3.96
CA ASP A 290 -24.65 -20.30 -4.02
C ASP A 290 -24.83 -20.89 -2.62
N LEU A 291 -25.46 -22.08 -2.52
CA LEU A 291 -25.83 -22.70 -1.24
C LEU A 291 -24.66 -22.87 -0.28
N SER A 292 -23.48 -23.27 -0.78
CA SER A 292 -22.34 -23.49 0.08
C SER A 292 -21.76 -22.17 0.62
N CYS A 293 -21.81 -21.11 -0.18
CA CYS A 293 -21.42 -19.76 0.25
C CYS A 293 -22.41 -19.21 1.27
N LEU A 294 -23.71 -19.29 1.03
CA LEU A 294 -24.75 -18.82 1.96
C LEU A 294 -24.65 -19.51 3.31
N LYS A 295 -24.43 -20.85 3.34
CA LYS A 295 -24.17 -21.57 4.58
C LYS A 295 -22.97 -20.99 5.34
N ASN A 296 -21.87 -20.72 4.62
CA ASN A 296 -20.67 -20.17 5.27
C ASN A 296 -20.88 -18.73 5.76
N VAL A 297 -21.56 -17.88 4.97
CA VAL A 297 -21.93 -16.52 5.40
C VAL A 297 -22.72 -16.58 6.71
N ARG A 298 -23.68 -17.49 6.82
CA ARG A 298 -24.48 -17.67 8.04
C ARG A 298 -23.58 -17.97 9.23
N LEU A 299 -22.64 -18.92 9.08
CA LEU A 299 -21.69 -19.27 10.16
C LEU A 299 -20.78 -18.09 10.51
N VAL A 300 -20.33 -17.32 9.50
CA VAL A 300 -19.54 -16.09 9.73
C VAL A 300 -20.34 -15.07 10.52
N LEU A 301 -21.60 -14.81 10.13
CA LEU A 301 -22.46 -13.87 10.87
C LEU A 301 -22.75 -14.31 12.29
N GLU A 302 -23.03 -15.60 12.53
CA GLU A 302 -23.19 -16.17 13.87
C GLU A 302 -21.91 -16.01 14.71
N THR A 303 -20.74 -16.21 14.09
CA THR A 303 -19.45 -16.00 14.75
C THR A 303 -19.23 -14.52 15.09
N MET A 304 -19.50 -13.61 14.15
CA MET A 304 -19.38 -12.16 14.39
C MET A 304 -20.33 -11.66 15.49
N ASP A 305 -21.56 -12.18 15.52
CA ASP A 305 -22.53 -11.87 16.57
C ASP A 305 -22.03 -12.38 17.95
N SER A 306 -21.47 -13.61 18.02
CA SER A 306 -20.91 -14.18 19.26
C SER A 306 -19.67 -13.46 19.76
N LEU A 307 -18.90 -12.86 18.85
CA LEU A 307 -17.76 -12.00 19.20
C LEU A 307 -18.17 -10.57 19.58
N GLY A 308 -19.46 -10.24 19.47
CA GLY A 308 -20.01 -8.93 19.87
C GLY A 308 -19.84 -7.82 18.82
N TYR A 309 -19.50 -8.14 17.58
CA TYR A 309 -19.43 -7.13 16.54
C TYR A 309 -20.81 -6.59 16.18
N GLN A 310 -20.92 -5.27 16.09
CA GLN A 310 -22.17 -4.61 15.75
C GLN A 310 -22.58 -4.91 14.30
N LYS A 311 -23.87 -5.02 14.03
CA LYS A 311 -24.40 -5.40 12.71
C LYS A 311 -24.04 -4.42 11.61
N ASP A 312 -23.90 -3.15 11.92
CA ASP A 312 -23.48 -2.10 11.00
C ASP A 312 -21.98 -2.13 10.66
N LYS A 313 -21.14 -2.70 11.53
CA LYS A 313 -19.73 -2.97 11.27
C LYS A 313 -19.53 -4.07 10.22
N VAL A 314 -20.43 -5.07 10.15
CA VAL A 314 -20.32 -6.21 9.23
C VAL A 314 -21.25 -5.98 8.05
N GLN A 315 -20.74 -5.84 6.84
CA GLN A 315 -21.50 -5.52 5.64
C GLN A 315 -21.34 -6.63 4.59
N LEU A 316 -22.44 -7.06 3.99
CA LEU A 316 -22.47 -8.12 2.98
C LEU A 316 -22.27 -7.56 1.57
N VAL A 317 -21.26 -8.07 0.87
CA VAL A 317 -20.96 -7.72 -0.52
C VAL A 317 -21.25 -8.92 -1.42
N LEU A 318 -22.35 -8.90 -2.12
CA LEU A 318 -22.71 -9.93 -3.08
C LEU A 318 -21.97 -9.68 -4.40
N ASN A 319 -20.95 -10.47 -4.66
CA ASN A 319 -20.25 -10.50 -5.92
C ASN A 319 -21.01 -11.39 -6.94
N ARG A 320 -20.84 -11.08 -8.22
CA ARG A 320 -21.51 -11.78 -9.32
C ARG A 320 -23.05 -11.79 -9.17
N SER A 321 -23.61 -10.65 -8.71
CA SER A 321 -25.02 -10.52 -8.32
C SER A 321 -26.03 -10.86 -9.43
N ASN A 322 -25.64 -10.72 -10.69
CA ASN A 322 -26.43 -11.07 -11.87
C ASN A 322 -26.07 -12.43 -12.50
N ALA A 323 -25.24 -13.26 -11.83
CA ALA A 323 -24.92 -14.59 -12.31
C ALA A 323 -26.13 -15.53 -12.11
N TYR A 324 -26.40 -16.34 -13.12
CA TYR A 324 -27.48 -17.35 -13.03
C TYR A 324 -26.99 -18.55 -12.19
N THR A 325 -27.36 -18.55 -10.91
CA THR A 325 -26.99 -19.61 -9.95
C THR A 325 -28.22 -20.40 -9.45
N GLY A 326 -29.43 -20.05 -9.90
CA GLY A 326 -30.68 -20.56 -9.36
C GLY A 326 -31.11 -19.90 -8.04
N ILE A 327 -30.27 -19.04 -7.44
CA ILE A 327 -30.58 -18.28 -6.23
C ILE A 327 -30.49 -16.80 -6.56
N ASN A 328 -31.59 -16.08 -6.46
CA ASN A 328 -31.61 -14.63 -6.63
C ASN A 328 -31.25 -13.91 -5.30
N VAL A 329 -31.07 -12.60 -5.37
CA VAL A 329 -30.72 -11.77 -4.21
C VAL A 329 -31.71 -11.89 -3.08
N SER A 330 -33.04 -11.85 -3.40
CA SER A 330 -34.11 -11.95 -2.40
C SER A 330 -34.09 -13.29 -1.66
N ASN A 331 -33.88 -14.41 -2.39
CA ASN A 331 -33.77 -15.73 -1.78
C ASN A 331 -32.51 -15.83 -0.87
N ALA A 332 -31.39 -15.19 -1.29
CA ALA A 332 -30.19 -15.15 -0.48
C ALA A 332 -30.42 -14.35 0.82
N GLU A 333 -31.06 -13.18 0.74
CA GLU A 333 -31.41 -12.34 1.88
C GLU A 333 -32.36 -13.06 2.85
N GLU A 334 -33.39 -13.76 2.33
CA GLU A 334 -34.29 -14.54 3.15
C GLU A 334 -33.57 -15.68 3.87
N ALA A 335 -32.70 -16.41 3.18
CA ALA A 335 -31.91 -17.50 3.78
C ALA A 335 -30.95 -17.02 4.86
N LEU A 336 -30.41 -15.79 4.75
CA LEU A 336 -29.51 -15.18 5.71
C LEU A 336 -30.23 -14.42 6.82
N GLY A 337 -31.53 -14.11 6.67
CA GLY A 337 -32.28 -13.23 7.57
C GLY A 337 -31.73 -11.79 7.59
N ARG A 338 -31.01 -11.38 6.54
CA ARG A 338 -30.31 -10.10 6.45
C ARG A 338 -30.22 -9.60 5.01
N LYS A 339 -30.33 -8.28 4.85
CA LYS A 339 -30.16 -7.62 3.55
C LYS A 339 -28.69 -7.67 3.08
N VAL A 340 -28.52 -7.74 1.77
CA VAL A 340 -27.25 -7.51 1.11
C VAL A 340 -26.99 -6.01 1.05
N ASP A 341 -25.86 -5.57 1.57
CA ASP A 341 -25.53 -4.15 1.66
C ASP A 341 -25.04 -3.61 0.30
N TYR A 342 -24.26 -4.42 -0.42
CA TYR A 342 -23.69 -4.03 -1.72
C TYR A 342 -23.75 -5.18 -2.74
N GLN A 343 -23.86 -4.81 -4.01
CA GLN A 343 -23.88 -5.75 -5.12
C GLN A 343 -22.85 -5.36 -6.18
N VAL A 344 -22.05 -6.35 -6.62
CA VAL A 344 -21.10 -6.21 -7.73
C VAL A 344 -21.53 -7.21 -8.81
N ILE A 345 -21.67 -6.72 -10.05
CA ILE A 345 -22.14 -7.56 -11.17
C ILE A 345 -21.08 -8.58 -11.61
N ASN A 346 -21.54 -9.63 -12.32
CA ASN A 346 -20.66 -10.60 -12.95
C ASN A 346 -20.27 -10.15 -14.37
N GLU A 347 -18.99 -10.05 -14.64
CA GLU A 347 -18.40 -9.97 -15.99
C GLU A 347 -17.17 -10.88 -16.04
N TYR A 348 -17.42 -12.18 -16.03
CA TYR A 348 -16.39 -13.22 -15.85
C TYR A 348 -15.20 -13.06 -16.81
N ARG A 349 -15.47 -12.88 -18.12
CA ARG A 349 -14.42 -12.76 -19.14
C ARG A 349 -13.52 -11.54 -18.90
N GLY A 350 -14.12 -10.41 -18.52
CA GLY A 350 -13.38 -9.19 -18.21
C GLY A 350 -12.52 -9.33 -16.96
N ALA A 351 -13.10 -9.91 -15.91
CA ALA A 351 -12.40 -10.13 -14.64
C ALA A 351 -11.21 -11.10 -14.78
N ILE A 352 -11.42 -12.25 -15.45
CA ILE A 352 -10.36 -13.25 -15.69
C ILE A 352 -9.30 -12.72 -16.65
N GLY A 353 -9.68 -11.99 -17.70
CA GLY A 353 -8.72 -11.36 -18.61
C GLY A 353 -7.81 -10.36 -17.88
N ALA A 354 -8.38 -9.54 -17.02
CA ALA A 354 -7.64 -8.59 -16.19
C ALA A 354 -6.67 -9.31 -15.23
N LEU A 355 -7.14 -10.37 -14.56
CA LEU A 355 -6.32 -11.18 -13.67
C LEU A 355 -5.12 -11.78 -14.40
N ASN A 356 -5.35 -12.47 -15.52
CA ASN A 356 -4.30 -13.17 -16.27
C ASN A 356 -3.29 -12.23 -16.95
N SER A 357 -3.63 -10.95 -17.08
CA SER A 357 -2.73 -9.93 -17.64
C SER A 357 -2.01 -9.09 -16.58
N GLY A 358 -2.22 -9.37 -15.27
CA GLY A 358 -1.67 -8.54 -14.20
C GLY A 358 -2.16 -7.07 -14.25
N ALA A 359 -3.26 -6.80 -14.96
CA ALA A 359 -3.79 -5.46 -15.16
C ALA A 359 -5.25 -5.38 -14.67
N PRO A 360 -5.50 -4.86 -13.45
CA PRO A 360 -6.83 -4.72 -12.89
C PRO A 360 -7.82 -4.07 -13.85
N PHE A 361 -9.07 -4.54 -13.87
CA PHE A 361 -10.06 -4.06 -14.83
C PHE A 361 -10.41 -2.57 -14.66
N MET A 362 -10.24 -2.01 -13.46
CA MET A 362 -10.35 -0.56 -13.24
C MET A 362 -9.31 0.25 -14.02
N LEU A 363 -8.18 -0.37 -14.42
CA LEU A 363 -7.14 0.25 -15.26
C LEU A 363 -7.31 -0.12 -16.72
N SER A 364 -7.47 -1.41 -17.02
CA SER A 364 -7.50 -1.94 -18.39
C SER A 364 -8.85 -1.70 -19.09
N ARG A 365 -9.95 -1.58 -18.34
CA ARG A 365 -11.34 -1.45 -18.88
C ARG A 365 -12.19 -0.52 -18.00
N PRO A 366 -11.81 0.76 -17.78
CA PRO A 366 -12.46 1.66 -16.82
C PRO A 366 -13.96 1.89 -17.13
N ASP A 367 -14.37 1.86 -18.39
CA ASP A 367 -15.74 2.09 -18.82
C ASP A 367 -16.63 0.84 -18.82
N ALA A 368 -16.07 -0.35 -18.54
CA ALA A 368 -16.82 -1.59 -18.52
C ALA A 368 -17.91 -1.59 -17.43
N PRO A 369 -19.03 -2.34 -17.62
CA PRO A 369 -20.09 -2.43 -16.63
C PRO A 369 -19.59 -2.88 -15.25
N LEU A 370 -18.62 -3.81 -15.19
CA LEU A 370 -18.00 -4.27 -13.95
C LEU A 370 -17.27 -3.14 -13.24
N SER A 371 -16.47 -2.35 -13.97
CA SER A 371 -15.73 -1.21 -13.42
C SER A 371 -16.67 -0.14 -12.87
N LYS A 372 -17.77 0.15 -13.57
CA LYS A 372 -18.84 1.05 -13.08
C LYS A 372 -19.52 0.51 -11.83
N SER A 373 -19.75 -0.80 -11.75
CA SER A 373 -20.32 -1.44 -10.55
C SER A 373 -19.40 -1.31 -9.33
N VAL A 374 -18.08 -1.53 -9.50
CA VAL A 374 -17.12 -1.36 -8.41
C VAL A 374 -16.94 0.13 -8.05
N THR A 375 -17.00 1.02 -9.03
CA THR A 375 -16.98 2.47 -8.75
C THR A 375 -18.19 2.89 -7.91
N ALA A 376 -19.38 2.38 -8.21
CA ALA A 376 -20.59 2.65 -7.41
C ALA A 376 -20.43 2.12 -5.97
N PHE A 377 -19.86 0.91 -5.80
CA PHE A 377 -19.56 0.37 -4.48
C PHE A 377 -18.56 1.28 -3.72
N ALA A 378 -17.45 1.69 -4.35
CA ALA A 378 -16.48 2.60 -3.74
C ALA A 378 -17.09 3.96 -3.34
N GLN A 379 -18.00 4.49 -4.15
CA GLN A 379 -18.72 5.73 -3.84
C GLN A 379 -19.62 5.59 -2.61
N GLU A 380 -20.32 4.46 -2.46
CA GLU A 380 -21.15 4.21 -1.26
C GLU A 380 -20.28 4.07 0.00
N VAL A 381 -19.11 3.38 -0.11
CA VAL A 381 -18.14 3.30 0.97
C VAL A 381 -17.64 4.71 1.37
N ASP A 382 -17.35 5.58 0.40
CA ASP A 382 -16.89 6.96 0.67
C ASP A 382 -17.99 7.82 1.32
N LYS A 383 -19.23 7.74 0.85
CA LYS A 383 -20.38 8.47 1.42
C LYS A 383 -20.66 8.07 2.87
N SER A 384 -20.66 6.77 3.17
CA SER A 384 -20.87 6.26 4.53
C SER A 384 -19.81 6.78 5.51
N THR A 385 -18.59 6.99 5.03
CA THR A 385 -17.46 7.56 5.79
C THR A 385 -17.70 9.03 6.13
N LEU A 386 -18.14 9.82 5.15
CA LEU A 386 -18.41 11.26 5.34
C LEU A 386 -19.56 11.48 6.33
N ALA A 387 -20.59 10.64 6.28
CA ALA A 387 -21.72 10.69 7.22
C ALA A 387 -21.28 10.38 8.67
N ALA A 388 -20.46 9.34 8.87
CA ALA A 388 -19.96 8.97 10.18
C ALA A 388 -19.05 10.06 10.80
N SER A 389 -18.19 10.67 10.01
CA SER A 389 -17.32 11.78 10.45
C SER A 389 -18.10 13.07 10.77
N GLY A 390 -19.16 13.36 10.04
CA GLY A 390 -20.07 14.48 10.30
C GLY A 390 -20.84 14.30 11.62
N ALA A 391 -21.35 13.11 11.88
CA ALA A 391 -22.06 12.78 13.11
C ALA A 391 -21.15 12.84 14.35
N ALA A 392 -19.88 12.42 14.23
CA ALA A 392 -18.90 12.51 15.30
C ALA A 392 -18.54 13.97 15.64
N ARG A 393 -18.41 14.84 14.63
CA ARG A 393 -18.16 16.28 14.83
C ARG A 393 -19.35 16.98 15.50
N SER A 394 -20.59 16.66 15.13
CA SER A 394 -21.78 17.25 15.75
C SER A 394 -21.94 16.87 17.23
N ARG A 395 -21.57 15.62 17.59
CA ARG A 395 -21.57 15.15 19.00
C ARG A 395 -20.47 15.79 19.85
N ALA A 396 -19.32 16.13 19.26
CA ALA A 396 -18.24 16.80 19.96
C ALA A 396 -18.58 18.27 20.24
N VAL A 397 -19.26 18.96 19.32
CA VAL A 397 -19.71 20.35 19.47
C VAL A 397 -20.87 20.48 20.46
N SER A 398 -21.70 19.44 20.66
CA SER A 398 -22.82 19.47 21.60
C SER A 398 -22.44 19.11 23.05
N ARG A 399 -21.16 18.78 23.32
CA ARG A 399 -20.64 18.42 24.66
C ARG A 399 -19.55 19.40 25.16
N GLY A 400 -19.24 20.47 24.43
CA GLY A 400 -18.44 21.61 24.87
C GLY A 400 -19.33 22.85 25.03
#